data_48e77a372169b92cb1b39cf36a7dd59f
#
_entry.id   48e77a372169b92cb1b39cf36a7dd59f
#
_cell.length_a   1.000
_cell.length_b   1.000
_cell.length_c   1.000
_cell.angle_alpha   90.00
_cell.angle_beta   90.00
_cell.angle_gamma   90.00
#
_symmetry.space_group_name_H-M   'P 1'
#
loop_
_entity.id
_entity.type
_entity.pdbx_description
1 polymer ?
#
loop_
_entity_poly.entity_id
_entity_poly.type
_entity_poly.pdbx_seq_one_letter_code
_entity_poly.pdbx_strand_id
1 'polypeptide(L)'
;MWWPKRNRVKSPLFKRWWFKWGLRFAVLFLAITILPVMLYAVVDPPTTPLMWIRWMENDSGKQYPLFAREWRPLNEISPRLVRAVISSEDQKFFTHNGFDWEAAVNALEVNLTTKRKIGASTISMQTARNVFLWQKRNWLRKGLEAYFTFLIEAFWSKQRILEVYLNVIEWGDGVFGCESASQKYFQQSARWVTKKDAAWMAAILPNPRDWSKAGYQRHVEKRQTRILLSMRKLKLPII
;
A
#
# COMPACT_ATOMS: atom_id res chain seq x y z
N MET A 1 19.72 5.65 -67.62
CA MET A 1 20.70 5.18 -66.62
C MET A 1 19.93 4.89 -65.33
N TRP A 2 19.61 3.61 -65.06
CA TRP A 2 18.77 3.18 -63.94
C TRP A 2 19.67 2.64 -62.81
N TRP A 3 19.72 3.32 -61.63
CA TRP A 3 20.48 2.91 -60.49
C TRP A 3 19.62 2.05 -59.57
N PRO A 4 19.93 0.78 -59.25
CA PRO A 4 19.14 -0.05 -58.38
C PRO A 4 19.29 0.43 -56.94
N LYS A 5 18.15 0.68 -56.26
CA LYS A 5 18.09 0.95 -54.81
C LYS A 5 18.63 -0.27 -54.07
N ARG A 6 19.82 -0.13 -53.43
CA ARG A 6 20.37 -1.14 -52.52
C ARG A 6 19.43 -1.29 -51.30
N ASN A 7 18.63 -2.34 -51.28
CA ASN A 7 17.96 -2.79 -50.10
C ASN A 7 19.03 -3.20 -49.04
N ARG A 8 19.28 -2.36 -48.04
CA ARG A 8 20.11 -2.73 -46.89
C ARG A 8 19.38 -3.80 -46.10
N VAL A 9 19.67 -5.05 -46.36
CA VAL A 9 19.29 -6.18 -45.51
C VAL A 9 20.04 -5.96 -44.17
N LYS A 10 19.30 -5.58 -43.13
CA LYS A 10 19.88 -5.45 -41.81
C LYS A 10 20.46 -6.79 -41.38
N SER A 11 21.75 -6.84 -41.11
CA SER A 11 22.48 -8.09 -40.83
C SER A 11 21.86 -8.86 -39.67
N PRO A 12 21.80 -10.20 -39.70
CA PRO A 12 21.25 -11.02 -38.62
C PRO A 12 21.96 -10.85 -37.27
N LEU A 13 23.21 -10.37 -37.30
CA LEU A 13 24.01 -10.02 -36.12
C LEU A 13 23.43 -8.85 -35.32
N PHE A 14 22.85 -7.85 -36.00
CA PHE A 14 22.21 -6.69 -35.35
C PHE A 14 20.95 -7.12 -34.57
N LYS A 15 20.12 -8.01 -35.12
CA LYS A 15 18.94 -8.58 -34.42
C LYS A 15 19.35 -9.38 -33.18
N ARG A 16 20.43 -10.19 -33.24
CA ARG A 16 20.94 -10.97 -32.12
C ARG A 16 21.48 -10.10 -30.99
N TRP A 17 22.10 -8.97 -31.31
CA TRP A 17 22.62 -8.02 -30.30
C TRP A 17 21.48 -7.36 -29.51
N TRP A 18 20.46 -6.83 -30.18
CA TRP A 18 19.27 -6.25 -29.52
C TRP A 18 18.51 -7.25 -28.67
N PHE A 19 18.37 -8.48 -29.14
CA PHE A 19 17.74 -9.58 -28.38
C PHE A 19 18.50 -9.88 -27.09
N LYS A 20 19.85 -9.95 -27.11
CA LYS A 20 20.67 -10.19 -25.91
C LYS A 20 20.54 -9.05 -24.91
N TRP A 21 20.51 -7.80 -25.35
CA TRP A 21 20.30 -6.66 -24.45
C TRP A 21 18.88 -6.62 -23.90
N GLY A 22 17.86 -6.89 -24.69
CA GLY A 22 16.48 -7.02 -24.26
C GLY A 22 16.33 -8.09 -23.18
N LEU A 23 16.95 -9.28 -23.38
CA LEU A 23 16.95 -10.35 -22.38
C LEU A 23 17.65 -9.95 -21.07
N ARG A 24 18.82 -9.30 -21.17
CA ARG A 24 19.53 -8.79 -19.99
C ARG A 24 18.72 -7.76 -19.22
N PHE A 25 18.05 -6.86 -19.92
CA PHE A 25 17.14 -5.87 -19.32
C PHE A 25 15.95 -6.56 -18.62
N ALA A 26 15.34 -7.54 -19.27
CA ALA A 26 14.24 -8.30 -18.68
C ALA A 26 14.68 -9.05 -17.42
N VAL A 27 15.81 -9.74 -17.47
CA VAL A 27 16.38 -10.45 -16.31
C VAL A 27 16.71 -9.48 -15.17
N LEU A 28 17.34 -8.35 -15.47
CA LEU A 28 17.66 -7.32 -14.48
C LEU A 28 16.39 -6.72 -13.86
N PHE A 29 15.38 -6.41 -14.69
CA PHE A 29 14.09 -5.91 -14.21
C PHE A 29 13.43 -6.91 -13.27
N LEU A 30 13.35 -8.18 -13.66
CA LEU A 30 12.78 -9.24 -12.82
C LEU A 30 13.58 -9.42 -11.53
N ALA A 31 14.90 -9.39 -11.59
CA ALA A 31 15.74 -9.49 -10.40
C ALA A 31 15.48 -8.32 -9.43
N ILE A 32 15.48 -7.07 -9.91
CA ILE A 32 15.28 -5.87 -9.09
C ILE A 32 13.86 -5.84 -8.47
N THR A 33 12.88 -6.43 -9.14
CA THR A 33 11.49 -6.39 -8.65
C THR A 33 11.13 -7.60 -7.81
N ILE A 34 11.54 -8.81 -8.20
CA ILE A 34 11.16 -10.06 -7.51
C ILE A 34 12.00 -10.28 -6.25
N LEU A 35 13.32 -10.03 -6.30
CA LEU A 35 14.18 -10.29 -5.14
C LEU A 35 13.78 -9.50 -3.89
N PRO A 36 13.48 -8.18 -3.95
CA PRO A 36 12.96 -7.46 -2.79
C PRO A 36 11.62 -8.00 -2.30
N VAL A 37 10.72 -8.41 -3.21
CA VAL A 37 9.44 -9.03 -2.81
C VAL A 37 9.68 -10.32 -2.05
N MET A 38 10.54 -11.21 -2.55
CA MET A 38 10.89 -12.46 -1.86
C MET A 38 11.58 -12.19 -0.52
N LEU A 39 12.50 -11.22 -0.47
CA LEU A 39 13.18 -10.84 0.76
C LEU A 39 12.19 -10.36 1.82
N TYR A 40 11.29 -9.45 1.46
CA TYR A 40 10.30 -8.88 2.38
C TYR A 40 9.14 -9.83 2.72
N ALA A 41 9.09 -11.01 2.11
CA ALA A 41 8.22 -12.09 2.58
C ALA A 41 8.60 -12.54 4.01
N VAL A 42 9.89 -12.45 4.37
CA VAL A 42 10.44 -12.94 5.65
C VAL A 42 11.21 -11.90 6.45
N VAL A 43 11.74 -10.87 5.79
CA VAL A 43 12.49 -9.77 6.43
C VAL A 43 11.61 -8.52 6.46
N ASP A 44 11.64 -7.80 7.55
CA ASP A 44 10.87 -6.55 7.69
C ASP A 44 11.50 -5.45 6.84
N PRO A 45 10.71 -4.76 5.96
CA PRO A 45 11.24 -3.63 5.20
C PRO A 45 11.81 -2.57 6.15
N PRO A 46 13.10 -2.22 6.10
CA PRO A 46 13.69 -1.25 7.04
C PRO A 46 13.16 0.16 6.79
N THR A 47 12.83 0.48 5.55
CA THR A 47 12.30 1.76 5.11
C THR A 47 11.45 1.59 3.86
N THR A 48 10.72 2.63 3.46
CA THR A 48 9.89 2.63 2.25
C THR A 48 10.13 3.91 1.43
N PRO A 49 9.83 3.88 0.11
CA PRO A 49 9.94 5.08 -0.73
C PRO A 49 9.16 6.28 -0.17
N LEU A 50 8.01 6.03 0.47
CA LEU A 50 7.23 7.10 1.09
C LEU A 50 7.96 7.75 2.26
N MET A 51 8.63 6.96 3.11
CA MET A 51 9.42 7.48 4.23
C MET A 51 10.56 8.37 3.74
N TRP A 52 11.26 7.96 2.67
CA TRP A 52 12.29 8.78 2.03
C TRP A 52 11.74 10.08 1.45
N ILE A 53 10.60 10.04 0.77
CA ILE A 53 9.94 11.22 0.24
C ILE A 53 9.58 12.19 1.38
N ARG A 54 9.01 11.69 2.48
CA ARG A 54 8.67 12.53 3.63
C ARG A 54 9.89 13.12 4.32
N TRP A 55 10.97 12.35 4.39
CA TRP A 55 12.23 12.85 4.92
C TRP A 55 12.82 13.98 4.05
N MET A 56 12.74 13.86 2.73
CA MET A 56 13.18 14.90 1.80
C MET A 56 12.25 16.14 1.76
N GLU A 57 10.94 15.94 1.97
CA GLU A 57 9.96 17.03 2.04
C GLU A 57 10.06 17.85 3.34
N ASN A 58 10.96 17.50 4.24
CA ASN A 58 11.05 18.06 5.58
C ASN A 58 11.77 19.43 5.61
N ASP A 59 11.14 20.45 5.03
CA ASP A 59 11.63 21.84 5.02
C ASP A 59 11.42 22.58 6.37
N SER A 60 10.70 22.00 7.30
CA SER A 60 10.20 22.71 8.50
C SER A 60 10.89 22.32 9.81
N GLY A 61 12.06 21.69 9.77
CA GLY A 61 12.81 21.32 11.00
C GLY A 61 12.14 20.23 11.86
N LYS A 62 11.04 19.65 11.39
CA LYS A 62 10.45 18.47 12.01
C LYS A 62 11.30 17.27 11.62
N GLN A 63 12.03 16.72 12.56
CA GLN A 63 12.75 15.45 12.34
C GLN A 63 11.73 14.33 12.09
N TYR A 64 11.59 13.88 10.85
CA TYR A 64 10.96 12.60 10.55
C TYR A 64 12.09 11.54 10.60
N PRO A 65 12.22 10.78 11.66
CA PRO A 65 13.27 9.79 11.72
C PRO A 65 12.95 8.66 10.73
N LEU A 66 13.80 8.52 9.70
CA LEU A 66 13.67 7.49 8.66
C LEU A 66 13.53 6.07 9.21
N PHE A 67 14.10 5.83 10.40
CA PHE A 67 14.19 4.50 11.03
C PHE A 67 13.49 4.40 12.39
N ALA A 68 12.80 5.44 12.86
CA ALA A 68 12.16 5.44 14.19
C ALA A 68 10.79 4.72 14.21
N ARG A 69 10.54 3.89 13.23
CA ARG A 69 9.37 3.02 13.25
C ARG A 69 9.65 1.80 14.15
N GLU A 70 8.84 1.61 15.15
CA GLU A 70 8.83 0.38 15.93
C GLU A 70 7.96 -0.66 15.22
N TRP A 71 8.60 -1.71 14.71
CA TRP A 71 7.90 -2.83 14.07
C TRP A 71 7.16 -3.66 15.12
N ARG A 72 5.95 -4.05 14.83
CA ARG A 72 5.17 -4.99 15.65
C ARG A 72 4.75 -6.19 14.80
N PRO A 73 5.11 -7.41 15.18
CA PRO A 73 4.55 -8.61 14.58
C PRO A 73 3.03 -8.63 14.69
N LEU A 74 2.34 -9.25 13.73
CA LEU A 74 0.88 -9.21 13.64
C LEU A 74 0.21 -9.73 14.93
N ASN A 75 0.77 -10.74 15.58
CA ASN A 75 0.28 -11.32 16.83
C ASN A 75 0.47 -10.38 18.06
N GLU A 76 1.25 -9.33 17.93
CA GLU A 76 1.41 -8.28 18.94
C GLU A 76 0.56 -7.03 18.65
N ILE A 77 -0.16 -7.01 17.54
CA ILE A 77 -1.09 -5.93 17.19
C ILE A 77 -2.49 -6.31 17.67
N SER A 78 -3.20 -5.35 18.29
CA SER A 78 -4.57 -5.57 18.76
C SER A 78 -5.47 -6.15 17.63
N PRO A 79 -6.14 -7.29 17.85
CA PRO A 79 -7.13 -7.81 16.89
C PRO A 79 -8.25 -6.82 16.57
N ARG A 80 -8.49 -5.85 17.47
CA ARG A 80 -9.46 -4.78 17.25
C ARG A 80 -8.97 -3.80 16.19
N LEU A 81 -7.66 -3.48 16.18
CA LEU A 81 -7.06 -2.63 15.16
C LEU A 81 -7.06 -3.31 13.79
N VAL A 82 -6.66 -4.56 13.74
CA VAL A 82 -6.73 -5.40 12.53
C VAL A 82 -8.15 -5.41 11.96
N ARG A 83 -9.15 -5.71 12.80
CA ARG A 83 -10.56 -5.72 12.40
C ARG A 83 -11.05 -4.36 11.91
N ALA A 84 -10.68 -3.26 12.57
CA ALA A 84 -11.06 -1.91 12.18
C ALA A 84 -10.52 -1.53 10.80
N VAL A 85 -9.26 -1.84 10.55
CA VAL A 85 -8.59 -1.58 9.26
C VAL A 85 -9.23 -2.37 8.13
N ILE A 86 -9.41 -3.68 8.31
CA ILE A 86 -10.06 -4.53 7.29
C ILE A 86 -11.51 -4.06 7.06
N SER A 87 -12.26 -3.73 8.11
CA SER A 87 -13.63 -3.19 7.98
C SER A 87 -13.71 -1.89 7.20
N SER A 88 -12.66 -1.07 7.28
CA SER A 88 -12.61 0.27 6.67
C SER A 88 -12.09 0.25 5.25
N GLU A 89 -11.04 -0.52 5.00
CA GLU A 89 -10.26 -0.45 3.78
C GLU A 89 -10.55 -1.60 2.81
N ASP A 90 -10.88 -2.81 3.33
CA ASP A 90 -10.96 -4.00 2.48
C ASP A 90 -11.69 -5.16 3.18
N GLN A 91 -13.02 -5.13 3.18
CA GLN A 91 -13.82 -6.14 3.90
C GLN A 91 -13.66 -7.57 3.36
N LYS A 92 -13.24 -7.71 2.10
CA LYS A 92 -13.02 -8.98 1.41
C LYS A 92 -11.55 -9.40 1.37
N PHE A 93 -10.67 -8.78 2.16
CA PHE A 93 -9.22 -8.99 2.14
C PHE A 93 -8.80 -10.47 2.11
N PHE A 94 -9.45 -11.31 2.90
CA PHE A 94 -9.12 -12.74 2.98
C PHE A 94 -9.76 -13.61 1.89
N THR A 95 -10.62 -13.04 1.03
CA THR A 95 -11.37 -13.80 0.02
C THR A 95 -10.98 -13.50 -1.41
N HIS A 96 -10.23 -12.44 -1.65
CA HIS A 96 -9.70 -12.10 -2.97
C HIS A 96 -8.16 -12.29 -3.04
N ASN A 97 -7.61 -12.36 -4.24
CA ASN A 97 -6.18 -12.47 -4.53
C ASN A 97 -5.63 -11.13 -5.04
N GLY A 98 -5.59 -10.13 -4.16
CA GLY A 98 -5.02 -8.81 -4.43
C GLY A 98 -5.99 -7.78 -5.01
N PHE A 99 -7.02 -8.20 -5.74
CA PHE A 99 -7.96 -7.32 -6.42
C PHE A 99 -9.41 -7.69 -6.07
N ASP A 100 -10.18 -6.74 -5.57
CA ASP A 100 -11.63 -6.87 -5.42
C ASP A 100 -12.31 -6.31 -6.69
N TRP A 101 -12.53 -7.21 -7.66
CA TRP A 101 -13.13 -6.85 -8.95
C TRP A 101 -14.56 -6.35 -8.81
N GLU A 102 -15.33 -6.87 -7.88
CA GLU A 102 -16.70 -6.43 -7.62
C GLU A 102 -16.71 -4.99 -7.07
N ALA A 103 -15.83 -4.70 -6.09
CA ALA A 103 -15.66 -3.34 -5.60
C ALA A 103 -15.14 -2.39 -6.70
N ALA A 104 -14.29 -2.87 -7.62
CA ALA A 104 -13.77 -2.08 -8.73
C ALA A 104 -14.87 -1.71 -9.73
N VAL A 105 -15.73 -2.66 -10.11
CA VAL A 105 -16.88 -2.42 -11.00
C VAL A 105 -17.87 -1.46 -10.35
N ASN A 106 -18.24 -1.68 -9.09
CA ASN A 106 -19.12 -0.79 -8.34
C ASN A 106 -18.54 0.64 -8.21
N ALA A 107 -17.23 0.75 -7.95
CA ALA A 107 -16.57 2.05 -7.89
C ALA A 107 -16.60 2.77 -9.25
N LEU A 108 -16.41 2.05 -10.34
CA LEU A 108 -16.50 2.60 -11.69
C LEU A 108 -17.91 3.12 -11.97
N GLU A 109 -18.94 2.33 -11.69
CA GLU A 109 -20.34 2.70 -11.88
C GLU A 109 -20.70 3.96 -11.07
N VAL A 110 -20.40 3.98 -9.77
CA VAL A 110 -20.66 5.15 -8.90
C VAL A 110 -19.92 6.38 -9.40
N ASN A 111 -18.67 6.23 -9.85
CA ASN A 111 -17.84 7.34 -10.34
C ASN A 111 -18.31 7.90 -11.69
N LEU A 112 -18.99 7.09 -12.51
CA LEU A 112 -19.58 7.50 -13.78
C LEU A 112 -20.98 8.09 -13.63
N THR A 113 -21.78 7.55 -12.72
CA THR A 113 -23.21 7.90 -12.57
C THR A 113 -23.45 8.98 -11.52
N THR A 114 -22.50 9.23 -10.62
CA THR A 114 -22.66 10.19 -9.53
C THR A 114 -21.49 11.16 -9.44
N LYS A 115 -21.69 12.28 -8.71
CA LYS A 115 -20.62 13.23 -8.36
C LYS A 115 -19.66 12.68 -7.26
N ARG A 116 -19.96 11.53 -6.67
CA ARG A 116 -19.11 10.90 -5.66
C ARG A 116 -17.91 10.26 -6.34
N LYS A 117 -16.75 10.32 -5.67
CA LYS A 117 -15.54 9.61 -6.10
C LYS A 117 -15.18 8.58 -5.01
N ILE A 118 -15.36 7.31 -5.34
CA ILE A 118 -14.99 6.20 -4.45
C ILE A 118 -13.82 5.42 -5.08
N GLY A 119 -12.95 4.93 -4.22
CA GLY A 119 -11.83 4.06 -4.62
C GLY A 119 -12.14 2.60 -4.36
N ALA A 120 -11.46 1.72 -5.09
CA ALA A 120 -11.51 0.27 -4.93
C ALA A 120 -10.11 -0.31 -4.73
N SER A 121 -9.22 0.42 -4.06
CA SER A 121 -7.89 -0.08 -3.76
C SER A 121 -7.93 -0.99 -2.53
N THR A 122 -7.46 -2.22 -2.69
CA THR A 122 -7.35 -3.22 -1.62
C THR A 122 -6.18 -2.96 -0.67
N ILE A 123 -6.13 -3.63 0.48
CA ILE A 123 -4.98 -3.61 1.39
C ILE A 123 -3.72 -4.07 0.66
N SER A 124 -3.80 -5.12 -0.17
CA SER A 124 -2.66 -5.60 -0.96
C SER A 124 -2.13 -4.55 -1.94
N MET A 125 -3.01 -3.86 -2.67
CA MET A 125 -2.62 -2.76 -3.56
C MET A 125 -1.97 -1.60 -2.80
N GLN A 126 -2.50 -1.26 -1.63
CA GLN A 126 -1.95 -0.21 -0.78
C GLN A 126 -0.58 -0.62 -0.21
N THR A 127 -0.41 -1.89 0.18
CA THR A 127 0.88 -2.45 0.63
C THR A 127 1.92 -2.38 -0.47
N ALA A 128 1.60 -2.89 -1.66
CA ALA A 128 2.47 -2.85 -2.83
C ALA A 128 2.93 -1.42 -3.15
N ARG A 129 2.00 -0.47 -3.14
CA ARG A 129 2.30 0.95 -3.36
C ARG A 129 3.24 1.51 -2.29
N ASN A 130 2.96 1.28 -1.02
CA ASN A 130 3.72 1.89 0.08
C ASN A 130 5.12 1.31 0.21
N VAL A 131 5.30 0.01 -0.07
CA VAL A 131 6.60 -0.68 0.07
C VAL A 131 7.52 -0.45 -1.12
N PHE A 132 6.97 -0.41 -2.35
CA PHE A 132 7.80 -0.47 -3.57
C PHE A 132 7.70 0.77 -4.45
N LEU A 133 6.71 1.67 -4.26
CA LEU A 133 6.41 2.73 -5.21
C LEU A 133 6.34 4.12 -4.57
N TRP A 134 6.36 5.13 -5.44
CA TRP A 134 6.19 6.54 -5.05
C TRP A 134 4.72 6.95 -4.98
N GLN A 135 4.42 8.11 -4.37
CA GLN A 135 3.05 8.55 -4.11
C GLN A 135 2.38 9.30 -5.28
N LYS A 136 3.17 9.93 -6.17
CA LYS A 136 2.62 10.72 -7.28
C LYS A 136 1.75 9.85 -8.18
N ARG A 137 0.50 10.28 -8.41
CA ARG A 137 -0.47 9.55 -9.24
C ARG A 137 -0.12 9.67 -10.72
N ASN A 138 0.13 8.55 -11.37
CA ASN A 138 0.21 8.42 -12.83
C ASN A 138 -0.11 6.98 -13.25
N TRP A 139 -0.34 6.77 -14.54
CA TRP A 139 -0.73 5.46 -15.10
C TRP A 139 0.38 4.42 -14.97
N LEU A 140 1.64 4.82 -15.18
CA LEU A 140 2.79 3.92 -15.02
C LEU A 140 2.85 3.37 -13.59
N ARG A 141 2.75 4.26 -12.58
CA ARG A 141 2.72 3.84 -11.19
C ARG A 141 1.54 2.89 -10.91
N LYS A 142 0.35 3.15 -11.51
CA LYS A 142 -0.80 2.27 -11.32
C LYS A 142 -0.60 0.88 -11.94
N GLY A 143 0.06 0.80 -13.08
CA GLY A 143 0.49 -0.48 -13.68
C GLY A 143 1.49 -1.24 -12.80
N LEU A 144 2.50 -0.53 -12.27
CA LEU A 144 3.46 -1.12 -11.34
C LEU A 144 2.82 -1.53 -10.00
N GLU A 145 1.84 -0.76 -9.51
CA GLU A 145 1.06 -1.14 -8.31
C GLU A 145 0.34 -2.48 -8.53
N ALA A 146 -0.30 -2.67 -9.69
CA ALA A 146 -0.94 -3.94 -10.03
C ALA A 146 0.09 -5.08 -10.15
N TYR A 147 1.23 -4.84 -10.77
CA TYR A 147 2.32 -5.80 -10.89
C TYR A 147 2.85 -6.24 -9.52
N PHE A 148 3.20 -5.29 -8.63
CA PHE A 148 3.67 -5.62 -7.29
C PHE A 148 2.58 -6.24 -6.42
N THR A 149 1.31 -5.87 -6.61
CA THR A 149 0.18 -6.51 -5.94
C THR A 149 0.11 -8.00 -6.30
N PHE A 150 0.24 -8.34 -7.58
CA PHE A 150 0.32 -9.73 -8.02
C PHE A 150 1.49 -10.46 -7.39
N LEU A 151 2.68 -9.85 -7.35
CA LEU A 151 3.86 -10.48 -6.75
C LEU A 151 3.70 -10.73 -5.24
N ILE A 152 3.24 -9.74 -4.47
CA ILE A 152 3.08 -9.95 -3.02
C ILE A 152 1.99 -10.98 -2.71
N GLU A 153 0.93 -11.07 -3.47
CA GLU A 153 -0.09 -12.11 -3.30
C GLU A 153 0.43 -13.50 -3.68
N ALA A 154 1.37 -13.59 -4.63
CA ALA A 154 1.99 -14.86 -5.02
C ALA A 154 3.02 -15.37 -4.01
N PHE A 155 3.75 -14.45 -3.32
CA PHE A 155 4.88 -14.81 -2.46
C PHE A 155 4.64 -14.61 -0.97
N TRP A 156 3.64 -13.80 -0.56
CA TRP A 156 3.37 -13.49 0.84
C TRP A 156 2.04 -14.12 1.29
N SER A 157 1.98 -14.53 2.55
CA SER A 157 0.70 -14.87 3.15
C SER A 157 -0.16 -13.62 3.38
N LYS A 158 -1.47 -13.77 3.49
CA LYS A 158 -2.39 -12.67 3.85
C LYS A 158 -2.00 -12.02 5.18
N GLN A 159 -1.56 -12.83 6.15
CA GLN A 159 -1.08 -12.35 7.43
C GLN A 159 0.16 -11.46 7.25
N ARG A 160 1.12 -11.86 6.39
CA ARG A 160 2.31 -11.06 6.11
C ARG A 160 1.98 -9.77 5.40
N ILE A 161 1.09 -9.78 4.41
CA ILE A 161 0.63 -8.56 3.72
C ILE A 161 0.04 -7.58 4.74
N LEU A 162 -0.81 -8.06 5.63
CA LEU A 162 -1.47 -7.24 6.66
C LEU A 162 -0.49 -6.71 7.71
N GLU A 163 0.46 -7.54 8.15
CA GLU A 163 1.52 -7.14 9.06
C GLU A 163 2.36 -6.01 8.47
N VAL A 164 2.86 -6.21 7.25
CA VAL A 164 3.64 -5.17 6.55
C VAL A 164 2.80 -3.91 6.36
N TYR A 165 1.55 -4.05 5.92
CA TYR A 165 0.62 -2.92 5.77
C TYR A 165 0.56 -2.06 7.03
N LEU A 166 0.20 -2.67 8.17
CA LEU A 166 0.01 -1.97 9.44
C LEU A 166 1.29 -1.28 9.94
N ASN A 167 2.45 -1.82 9.57
CA ASN A 167 3.74 -1.31 9.97
C ASN A 167 4.34 -0.26 9.03
N VAL A 168 3.91 -0.18 7.76
CA VAL A 168 4.54 0.73 6.78
C VAL A 168 3.69 1.93 6.39
N ILE A 169 2.36 1.88 6.58
CA ILE A 169 1.49 2.99 6.18
C ILE A 169 1.70 4.21 7.07
N GLU A 170 1.42 5.37 6.49
CA GLU A 170 1.39 6.65 7.19
C GLU A 170 0.07 6.80 7.93
N TRP A 171 0.12 7.01 9.25
CA TRP A 171 -1.03 7.21 10.14
C TRP A 171 -1.23 8.67 10.55
N GLY A 172 -0.39 9.55 10.07
CA GLY A 172 -0.39 10.98 10.34
C GLY A 172 0.82 11.60 9.71
N ASP A 173 0.96 12.92 9.75
CA ASP A 173 2.09 13.60 9.15
C ASP A 173 3.43 13.09 9.71
N GLY A 174 4.15 12.29 8.90
CA GLY A 174 5.42 11.65 9.29
C GLY A 174 5.31 10.52 10.32
N VAL A 175 4.11 10.03 10.62
CA VAL A 175 3.88 8.95 11.58
C VAL A 175 3.68 7.65 10.83
N PHE A 176 4.66 6.77 10.88
CA PHE A 176 4.65 5.48 10.19
C PHE A 176 4.53 4.31 11.18
N GLY A 177 3.70 3.34 10.82
CA GLY A 177 3.45 2.14 11.61
C GLY A 177 2.44 2.34 12.74
N CYS A 178 1.71 1.27 13.02
CA CYS A 178 0.61 1.29 13.98
C CYS A 178 1.07 1.51 15.43
N GLU A 179 2.28 1.05 15.79
CA GLU A 179 2.82 1.28 17.14
C GLU A 179 3.12 2.76 17.37
N SER A 180 3.86 3.39 16.45
CA SER A 180 4.17 4.83 16.54
C SER A 180 2.91 5.67 16.56
N ALA A 181 1.88 5.28 15.80
CA ALA A 181 0.59 5.95 15.79
C ALA A 181 -0.16 5.80 17.11
N SER A 182 -0.20 4.58 17.67
CA SER A 182 -0.84 4.30 18.93
C SER A 182 -0.19 5.07 20.09
N GLN A 183 1.14 5.09 20.13
CA GLN A 183 1.90 5.86 21.12
C GLN A 183 1.61 7.36 20.99
N LYS A 184 1.64 7.90 19.75
CA LYS A 184 1.41 9.31 19.50
C LYS A 184 0.01 9.79 19.90
N TYR A 185 -1.03 9.04 19.55
CA TYR A 185 -2.42 9.49 19.71
C TYR A 185 -3.07 9.06 21.01
N PHE A 186 -2.62 7.95 21.59
CA PHE A 186 -3.26 7.33 22.77
C PHE A 186 -2.30 7.00 23.90
N GLN A 187 -0.98 7.23 23.74
CA GLN A 187 0.06 6.97 24.74
C GLN A 187 0.05 5.51 25.24
N GLN A 188 -0.29 4.59 24.33
CA GLN A 188 -0.34 3.15 24.61
C GLN A 188 0.18 2.34 23.42
N SER A 189 0.62 1.09 23.69
CA SER A 189 1.04 0.18 22.63
C SER A 189 -0.12 -0.21 21.72
N ALA A 190 0.17 -0.45 20.43
CA ALA A 190 -0.77 -0.98 19.44
C ALA A 190 -1.43 -2.30 19.87
N ARG A 191 -0.82 -3.04 20.79
CA ARG A 191 -1.37 -4.26 21.41
C ARG A 191 -2.63 -3.98 22.24
N TRP A 192 -2.70 -2.82 22.89
CA TRP A 192 -3.75 -2.49 23.86
C TRP A 192 -4.81 -1.54 23.31
N VAL A 193 -4.71 -1.17 22.04
CA VAL A 193 -5.67 -0.26 21.39
C VAL A 193 -7.10 -0.74 21.60
N THR A 194 -7.95 0.16 22.14
CA THR A 194 -9.37 -0.12 22.36
C THR A 194 -10.15 -0.21 21.04
N LYS A 195 -11.36 -0.72 21.07
CA LYS A 195 -12.21 -0.79 19.87
C LYS A 195 -12.53 0.60 19.31
N LYS A 196 -12.69 1.61 20.19
CA LYS A 196 -12.96 2.99 19.79
C LYS A 196 -11.73 3.63 19.16
N ASP A 197 -10.56 3.45 19.75
CA ASP A 197 -9.29 3.99 19.24
C ASP A 197 -8.91 3.32 17.92
N ALA A 198 -9.08 2.00 17.80
CA ALA A 198 -8.88 1.25 16.58
C ALA A 198 -9.75 1.77 15.42
N ALA A 199 -11.02 2.02 15.69
CA ALA A 199 -11.93 2.59 14.70
C ALA A 199 -11.56 4.03 14.33
N TRP A 200 -11.04 4.82 15.27
CA TRP A 200 -10.53 6.16 15.00
C TRP A 200 -9.27 6.12 14.13
N MET A 201 -8.30 5.26 14.47
CA MET A 201 -7.11 5.04 13.64
C MET A 201 -7.50 4.65 12.20
N ALA A 202 -8.40 3.69 12.04
CA ALA A 202 -8.87 3.31 10.71
C ALA A 202 -9.63 4.43 9.99
N ALA A 203 -10.29 5.33 10.74
CA ALA A 203 -11.04 6.44 10.15
C ALA A 203 -10.15 7.49 9.49
N ILE A 204 -8.93 7.69 9.98
CA ILE A 204 -8.00 8.69 9.42
C ILE A 204 -7.22 8.22 8.19
N LEU A 205 -7.16 6.90 7.91
CA LEU A 205 -6.31 6.31 6.87
C LEU A 205 -6.44 6.91 5.46
N PRO A 206 -7.61 7.32 4.97
CA PRO A 206 -7.71 7.88 3.63
C PRO A 206 -6.97 9.20 3.43
N ASN A 207 -6.79 10.00 4.49
CA ASN A 207 -6.01 11.24 4.48
C ASN A 207 -5.37 11.48 5.86
N PRO A 208 -4.37 10.68 6.25
CA PRO A 208 -3.86 10.67 7.61
C PRO A 208 -3.18 11.98 8.02
N ARG A 209 -2.59 12.70 7.07
CA ARG A 209 -1.89 13.97 7.33
C ARG A 209 -2.85 15.08 7.79
N ASP A 210 -4.06 15.11 7.26
CA ASP A 210 -5.03 16.15 7.59
C ASP A 210 -6.06 15.67 8.60
N TRP A 211 -6.58 14.45 8.43
CA TRP A 211 -7.66 13.94 9.28
C TRP A 211 -7.23 13.61 10.70
N SER A 212 -5.92 13.50 10.96
CA SER A 212 -5.39 13.41 12.33
C SER A 212 -5.39 14.76 13.08
N LYS A 213 -5.66 15.88 12.41
CA LYS A 213 -5.67 17.22 12.99
C LYS A 213 -7.06 17.59 13.55
N ALA A 214 -7.09 18.49 14.53
CA ALA A 214 -8.32 18.92 15.20
C ALA A 214 -9.43 19.44 14.25
N GLY A 215 -9.08 20.11 13.15
CA GLY A 215 -10.04 20.65 12.20
C GLY A 215 -10.93 19.60 11.50
N TYR A 216 -10.56 18.33 11.51
CA TYR A 216 -11.29 17.23 10.87
C TYR A 216 -12.05 16.33 11.85
N GLN A 217 -12.06 16.66 13.14
CA GLN A 217 -12.59 15.82 14.20
C GLN A 217 -14.03 15.32 13.91
N ARG A 218 -14.95 16.22 13.56
CA ARG A 218 -16.35 15.86 13.25
C ARG A 218 -16.48 14.90 12.06
N HIS A 219 -15.61 15.02 11.05
CA HIS A 219 -15.58 14.13 9.90
C HIS A 219 -15.10 12.74 10.30
N VAL A 220 -14.02 12.68 11.08
CA VAL A 220 -13.42 11.44 11.58
C VAL A 220 -14.39 10.71 12.51
N GLU A 221 -15.07 11.39 13.43
CA GLU A 221 -16.06 10.80 14.32
C GLU A 221 -17.22 10.12 13.57
N LYS A 222 -17.76 10.78 12.51
CA LYS A 222 -18.78 10.19 11.66
C LYS A 222 -18.27 8.92 10.95
N ARG A 223 -17.02 8.91 10.51
CA ARG A 223 -16.40 7.75 9.86
C ARG A 223 -16.14 6.65 10.88
N GLN A 224 -15.60 6.99 12.04
CA GLN A 224 -15.37 6.09 13.18
C GLN A 224 -16.64 5.33 13.58
N THR A 225 -17.77 6.04 13.70
CA THR A 225 -19.06 5.43 14.02
C THR A 225 -19.47 4.39 12.98
N ARG A 226 -19.29 4.69 11.67
CA ARG A 226 -19.59 3.73 10.59
C ARG A 226 -18.65 2.51 10.67
N ILE A 227 -17.37 2.71 10.96
CA ILE A 227 -16.40 1.61 11.12
C ILE A 227 -16.78 0.73 12.31
N LEU A 228 -17.16 1.30 13.45
CA LEU A 228 -17.62 0.56 14.61
C LEU A 228 -18.82 -0.34 14.32
N LEU A 229 -19.76 0.14 13.49
CA LEU A 229 -20.89 -0.66 13.03
C LEU A 229 -20.46 -1.77 12.06
N SER A 230 -19.57 -1.46 11.12
CA SER A 230 -19.03 -2.42 10.16
C SER A 230 -18.26 -3.55 10.84
N MET A 231 -17.41 -3.21 11.84
CA MET A 231 -16.64 -4.19 12.63
C MET A 231 -17.53 -5.26 13.30
N ARG A 232 -18.78 -4.93 13.65
CA ARG A 232 -19.71 -5.89 14.26
C ARG A 232 -20.18 -6.96 13.27
N LYS A 233 -20.28 -6.59 11.99
CA LYS A 233 -20.80 -7.45 10.91
C LYS A 233 -19.71 -8.29 10.25
N LEU A 234 -18.46 -7.83 10.33
CA LEU A 234 -17.33 -8.47 9.67
C LEU A 234 -17.01 -9.81 10.33
N LYS A 235 -17.02 -10.88 9.54
CA LYS A 235 -16.52 -12.20 9.95
C LYS A 235 -15.07 -12.32 9.45
N LEU A 236 -14.11 -12.45 10.35
CA LEU A 236 -12.71 -12.70 10.01
C LEU A 236 -12.37 -14.16 10.31
N PRO A 237 -11.47 -14.80 9.55
CA PRO A 237 -10.86 -16.04 9.97
C PRO A 237 -10.08 -15.82 11.28
N ILE A 238 -9.72 -16.91 11.96
CA ILE A 238 -8.82 -16.87 13.10
C ILE A 238 -7.44 -16.46 12.56
N ILE A 239 -6.93 -15.33 13.05
CA ILE A 239 -5.65 -14.74 12.63
C ILE A 239 -4.61 -15.02 13.70
#